data_b7a14241ac5f2a3dbcc789a7bcbcbad8
#
_entry.id   b7a14241ac5f2a3dbcc789a7bcbcbad8
#
_cell.length_a   1.000
_cell.length_b   1.000
_cell.length_c   1.000
_cell.angle_alpha   90.00
_cell.angle_beta   90.00
_cell.angle_gamma   90.00
#
_symmetry.space_group_name_H-M   'P 1'
#
loop_
_entity.id
_entity.type
_entity.pdbx_description
1 polymer ?
#
loop_
_entity_poly.entity_id
_entity_poly.type
_entity_poly.pdbx_seq_one_letter_code
_entity_poly.pdbx_strand_id
1 'polypeptide(L)'
;MSSKHYIDNEKFETLIKLYKQDPQEHEKQLFELFDILITNIIKGFSFKVDEEDAKQECFLLILKTLKNFNPEMGNAFNYFTTIILNNLKLLYTKNKKYTAKIEAYIDLKKDLF
;
A
#
# COMPACT_ATOMS: atom_id res chain seq x y z
N MET A 1 -0.02 -19.34 17.51
CA MET A 1 0.56 -18.30 16.68
C MET A 1 -0.16 -18.24 15.34
N SER A 2 -0.66 -17.07 14.98
CA SER A 2 -1.41 -16.94 13.74
C SER A 2 -0.46 -16.73 12.56
N SER A 3 -0.49 -17.65 11.61
CA SER A 3 0.33 -17.56 10.40
C SER A 3 -0.33 -16.75 9.29
N LYS A 4 -1.61 -16.39 9.44
CA LYS A 4 -2.34 -15.73 8.35
C LYS A 4 -1.93 -14.28 8.08
N HIS A 5 -1.16 -13.68 8.98
CA HIS A 5 -0.63 -12.32 8.80
C HIS A 5 0.86 -12.32 8.47
N TYR A 6 1.44 -13.50 8.29
CA TYR A 6 2.85 -13.64 7.97
C TYR A 6 3.04 -13.81 6.47
N ILE A 7 3.99 -13.08 5.92
CA ILE A 7 4.34 -13.21 4.50
C ILE A 7 5.75 -13.78 4.40
N ASP A 8 5.85 -14.96 3.81
CA ASP A 8 7.13 -15.62 3.54
C ASP A 8 7.74 -14.96 2.28
N ASN A 9 8.92 -14.35 2.44
CA ASN A 9 9.56 -13.63 1.36
C ASN A 9 9.87 -14.53 0.16
N GLU A 10 10.31 -15.76 0.39
CA GLU A 10 10.60 -16.71 -0.70
C GLU A 10 9.34 -17.04 -1.50
N LYS A 11 8.25 -17.31 -0.81
CA LYS A 11 6.97 -17.59 -1.48
C LYS A 11 6.46 -16.37 -2.23
N PHE A 12 6.63 -15.19 -1.65
CA PHE A 12 6.24 -13.94 -2.27
C PHE A 12 7.01 -13.73 -3.57
N GLU A 13 8.32 -13.90 -3.54
CA GLU A 13 9.17 -13.75 -4.73
C GLU A 13 8.84 -14.79 -5.79
N THR A 14 8.62 -16.03 -5.37
CA THR A 14 8.21 -17.10 -6.29
C THR A 14 6.90 -16.76 -6.98
N LEU A 15 5.94 -16.28 -6.21
CA LEU A 15 4.63 -15.93 -6.74
C LEU A 15 4.71 -14.76 -7.73
N ILE A 16 5.58 -13.79 -7.46
CA ILE A 16 5.82 -12.68 -8.41
C ILE A 16 6.39 -13.21 -9.73
N LYS A 17 7.35 -14.13 -9.65
CA LYS A 17 7.91 -14.77 -10.85
C LYS A 17 6.84 -15.50 -11.66
N LEU A 18 5.99 -16.27 -10.97
CA LEU A 18 4.89 -16.99 -11.61
C LEU A 18 3.88 -16.03 -12.23
N TYR A 19 3.55 -14.97 -11.53
CA TYR A 19 2.64 -13.93 -12.04
C TYR A 19 3.18 -13.30 -13.32
N LYS A 20 4.48 -13.02 -13.38
CA LYS A 20 5.09 -12.43 -14.57
C LYS A 20 5.04 -13.36 -15.78
N GLN A 21 5.07 -14.68 -15.54
CA GLN A 21 4.96 -15.68 -16.59
C GLN A 21 3.51 -15.86 -17.04
N ASP A 22 2.58 -15.89 -16.10
CA ASP A 22 1.16 -16.10 -16.38
C ASP A 22 0.32 -15.28 -15.39
N PRO A 23 0.06 -14.01 -15.74
CA PRO A 23 -0.67 -13.11 -14.81
C PRO A 23 -2.06 -13.63 -14.45
N GLN A 24 -2.81 -14.18 -15.41
CA GLN A 24 -4.17 -14.60 -15.15
C GLN A 24 -4.26 -15.73 -14.14
N GLU A 25 -3.31 -16.67 -14.21
CA GLU A 25 -3.29 -17.83 -13.32
C GLU A 25 -2.96 -17.46 -11.89
N HIS A 26 -2.09 -16.47 -11.68
CA HIS A 26 -1.52 -16.17 -10.36
C HIS A 26 -1.96 -14.83 -9.77
N GLU A 27 -2.78 -14.08 -10.49
CA GLU A 27 -3.21 -12.75 -10.10
C GLU A 27 -3.88 -12.74 -8.73
N LYS A 28 -4.84 -13.64 -8.52
CA LYS A 28 -5.62 -13.68 -7.29
C LYS A 28 -4.74 -13.92 -6.05
N GLN A 29 -3.87 -14.90 -6.14
CA GLN A 29 -2.98 -15.24 -5.02
C GLN A 29 -2.03 -14.08 -4.70
N LEU A 30 -1.45 -13.49 -5.74
CA LEU A 30 -0.50 -12.39 -5.54
C LEU A 30 -1.19 -11.18 -4.93
N PHE A 31 -2.37 -10.83 -5.41
CA PHE A 31 -3.09 -9.66 -4.88
C PHE A 31 -3.58 -9.88 -3.46
N GLU A 32 -3.91 -11.12 -3.09
CA GLU A 32 -4.22 -11.45 -1.69
C GLU A 32 -3.02 -11.21 -0.78
N LEU A 33 -1.82 -11.58 -1.22
CA LEU A 33 -0.60 -11.30 -0.45
C LEU A 33 -0.34 -9.81 -0.33
N PHE A 34 -0.53 -9.04 -1.40
CA PHE A 34 -0.38 -7.58 -1.32
C PHE A 34 -1.41 -6.96 -0.38
N ASP A 35 -2.64 -7.47 -0.38
CA ASP A 35 -3.66 -6.98 0.55
C ASP A 35 -3.24 -7.20 1.99
N ILE A 36 -2.72 -8.37 2.30
CA ILE A 36 -2.20 -8.67 3.65
C ILE A 36 -1.05 -7.72 4.00
N LEU A 37 -0.12 -7.53 3.07
CA LEU A 37 1.03 -6.66 3.29
C LEU A 37 0.60 -5.22 3.57
N ILE A 38 -0.29 -4.67 2.75
CA ILE A 38 -0.79 -3.30 2.92
C ILE A 38 -1.52 -3.17 4.27
N THR A 39 -2.40 -4.11 4.58
CA THR A 39 -3.14 -4.10 5.83
C THR A 39 -2.21 -4.15 7.04
N ASN A 40 -1.20 -5.00 7.00
CA ASN A 40 -0.23 -5.11 8.09
C ASN A 40 0.54 -3.80 8.28
N ILE A 41 0.91 -3.14 7.19
CA ILE A 41 1.64 -1.88 7.28
C ILE A 41 0.75 -0.77 7.85
N ILE A 42 -0.50 -0.68 7.39
CA ILE A 42 -1.44 0.32 7.91
C ILE A 42 -1.63 0.16 9.42
N LYS A 43 -1.84 -1.07 9.86
CA LYS A 43 -2.08 -1.36 11.28
C LYS A 43 -0.80 -1.24 12.11
N GLY A 44 0.31 -1.74 11.57
CA GLY A 44 1.58 -1.75 12.30
C GLY A 44 2.15 -0.36 12.55
N PHE A 45 1.96 0.56 11.63
CA PHE A 45 2.43 1.94 11.77
C PHE A 45 1.32 2.89 12.22
N SER A 46 0.13 2.36 12.49
CA SER A 46 -1.02 3.13 12.97
C SER A 46 -1.35 4.35 12.11
N PHE A 47 -1.29 4.18 10.79
CA PHE A 47 -1.64 5.26 9.87
C PHE A 47 -3.13 5.59 9.98
N LYS A 48 -3.42 6.87 10.17
CA LYS A 48 -4.80 7.38 10.21
C LYS A 48 -5.23 7.77 8.82
N VAL A 49 -5.55 6.77 8.01
CA VAL A 49 -6.03 6.93 6.64
C VAL A 49 -7.27 6.07 6.47
N ASP A 50 -8.10 6.43 5.49
CA ASP A 50 -9.19 5.54 5.10
C ASP A 50 -8.59 4.28 4.49
N GLU A 51 -8.89 3.13 5.09
CA GLU A 51 -8.24 1.86 4.72
C GLU A 51 -8.55 1.47 3.28
N GLU A 52 -9.81 1.64 2.85
CA GLU A 52 -10.19 1.29 1.48
C GLU A 52 -9.51 2.18 0.45
N ASP A 53 -9.50 3.49 0.69
CA ASP A 53 -8.83 4.43 -0.20
C ASP A 53 -7.33 4.18 -0.24
N ALA A 54 -6.72 3.92 0.92
CA ALA A 54 -5.29 3.63 1.00
C ALA A 54 -4.94 2.36 0.23
N LYS A 55 -5.76 1.32 0.35
CA LYS A 55 -5.56 0.07 -0.38
C LYS A 55 -5.63 0.28 -1.89
N GLN A 56 -6.64 1.03 -2.36
CA GLN A 56 -6.78 1.32 -3.80
C GLN A 56 -5.56 2.03 -4.34
N GLU A 57 -5.10 3.07 -3.66
CA GLU A 57 -3.92 3.82 -4.06
C GLU A 57 -2.67 2.93 -4.09
N CYS A 58 -2.50 2.12 -3.05
CA CYS A 58 -1.35 1.21 -2.97
C CYS A 58 -1.39 0.17 -4.09
N PHE A 59 -2.56 -0.40 -4.39
CA PHE A 59 -2.69 -1.38 -5.46
C PHE A 59 -2.36 -0.78 -6.83
N LEU A 60 -2.82 0.44 -7.09
CA LEU A 60 -2.49 1.11 -8.35
C LEU A 60 -0.98 1.30 -8.49
N LEU A 61 -0.33 1.72 -7.41
CA LEU A 61 1.12 1.91 -7.40
C LEU A 61 1.86 0.58 -7.58
N ILE A 62 1.39 -0.47 -6.90
CA ILE A 62 1.98 -1.80 -7.02
C ILE A 62 1.89 -2.31 -8.46
N LEU A 63 0.74 -2.15 -9.12
CA LEU A 63 0.58 -2.59 -10.50
C LEU A 63 1.58 -1.89 -11.43
N LYS A 64 1.84 -0.61 -11.20
CA LYS A 64 2.84 0.13 -11.98
C LYS A 64 4.25 -0.38 -11.70
N THR A 65 4.58 -0.63 -10.45
CA THR A 65 5.93 -1.01 -10.05
C THR A 65 6.24 -2.48 -10.33
N LEU A 66 5.22 -3.36 -10.35
CA LEU A 66 5.42 -4.76 -10.71
C LEU A 66 6.02 -4.93 -12.09
N LYS A 67 5.64 -4.07 -13.02
CA LYS A 67 6.16 -4.12 -14.40
C LYS A 67 7.68 -3.95 -14.45
N ASN A 68 8.21 -3.15 -13.54
CA ASN A 68 9.62 -2.80 -13.52
C ASN A 68 10.44 -3.59 -12.49
N PHE A 69 9.76 -4.30 -11.59
CA PHE A 69 10.44 -5.09 -10.57
C PHE A 69 11.04 -6.36 -11.20
N ASN A 70 12.33 -6.58 -10.96
CA ASN A 70 13.01 -7.79 -11.41
C ASN A 70 13.12 -8.76 -10.23
N PRO A 71 12.36 -9.88 -10.23
CA PRO A 71 12.41 -10.85 -9.13
C PRO A 71 13.79 -11.45 -8.90
N GLU A 72 14.64 -11.46 -9.91
CA GLU A 72 15.99 -12.00 -9.78
C GLU A 72 16.89 -11.12 -8.91
N MET A 73 16.52 -9.85 -8.74
CA MET A 73 17.26 -8.96 -7.84
C MET A 73 17.00 -9.27 -6.37
N GLY A 74 15.97 -10.07 -6.08
CA GLY A 74 15.65 -10.51 -4.73
C GLY A 74 14.99 -9.45 -3.87
N ASN A 75 14.65 -9.85 -2.66
CA ASN A 75 14.11 -8.98 -1.61
C ASN A 75 12.86 -8.20 -1.99
N ALA A 76 11.89 -8.90 -2.58
CA ALA A 76 10.61 -8.32 -2.97
C ALA A 76 9.88 -7.71 -1.77
N PHE A 77 9.94 -8.37 -0.62
CA PHE A 77 9.27 -7.91 0.60
C PHE A 77 9.71 -6.48 0.96
N ASN A 78 11.03 -6.25 1.01
CA ASN A 78 11.55 -4.92 1.35
C ASN A 78 11.24 -3.89 0.28
N TYR A 79 11.32 -4.28 -0.99
CA TYR A 79 11.04 -3.39 -2.11
C TYR A 79 9.60 -2.87 -2.04
N PHE A 80 8.62 -3.77 -1.95
CA PHE A 80 7.23 -3.38 -1.94
C PHE A 80 6.80 -2.75 -0.62
N THR A 81 7.37 -3.20 0.51
CA THR A 81 7.11 -2.58 1.81
C THR A 81 7.51 -1.11 1.79
N THR A 82 8.68 -0.81 1.23
CA THR A 82 9.17 0.58 1.14
C THR A 82 8.25 1.43 0.27
N ILE A 83 7.82 0.90 -0.87
CA ILE A 83 6.91 1.62 -1.78
C ILE A 83 5.58 1.90 -1.09
N ILE A 84 5.00 0.90 -0.44
CA ILE A 84 3.71 1.04 0.26
C ILE A 84 3.84 2.04 1.40
N LEU A 85 4.89 1.90 2.21
CA LEU A 85 5.10 2.79 3.36
C LEU A 85 5.24 4.25 2.93
N ASN A 86 6.03 4.50 1.89
CA ASN A 86 6.22 5.85 1.38
C ASN A 86 4.91 6.42 0.84
N ASN A 87 4.11 5.61 0.14
CA ASN A 87 2.81 6.05 -0.38
C ASN A 87 1.84 6.39 0.75
N LEU A 88 1.81 5.57 1.80
CA LEU A 88 0.96 5.82 2.96
C LEU A 88 1.35 7.09 3.70
N LYS A 89 2.65 7.36 3.82
CA LYS A 89 3.13 8.61 4.40
C LYS A 89 2.68 9.82 3.60
N LEU A 90 2.75 9.72 2.27
CA LEU A 90 2.29 10.79 1.39
C LEU A 90 0.79 11.03 1.52
N LEU A 91 0.00 9.96 1.55
CA LEU A 91 -1.45 10.07 1.74
C LEU A 91 -1.80 10.72 3.07
N TYR A 92 -1.14 10.30 4.14
CA TYR A 92 -1.37 10.87 5.46
C TYR A 92 -1.07 12.37 5.48
N THR A 93 0.06 12.76 4.92
CA THR A 93 0.47 14.16 4.86
C THR A 93 -0.50 14.99 4.02
N LYS A 94 -0.91 14.47 2.87
CA LYS A 94 -1.85 15.12 1.98
C LYS A 94 -3.20 15.35 2.67
N ASN A 95 -3.73 14.32 3.32
CA ASN A 95 -5.01 14.42 4.02
C ASN A 95 -4.95 15.41 5.18
N LYS A 96 -3.85 15.41 5.92
CA LYS A 96 -3.64 16.34 7.02
C LYS A 96 -3.63 17.79 6.54
N LYS A 97 -2.92 18.07 5.45
CA LYS A 97 -2.88 19.41 4.87
C LYS A 97 -4.25 19.85 4.37
N TYR A 98 -4.97 18.94 3.73
CA TYR A 98 -6.31 19.24 3.23
C TYR A 98 -7.26 19.56 4.37
N THR A 99 -7.25 18.77 5.44
CA THR A 99 -8.09 19.01 6.63
C THR A 99 -7.77 20.36 7.26
N ALA A 100 -6.50 20.70 7.39
CA ALA A 100 -6.08 21.98 7.95
C ALA A 100 -6.60 23.16 7.11
N LYS A 101 -6.56 23.03 5.78
CA LYS A 101 -7.09 24.08 4.88
C LYS A 101 -8.59 24.26 5.05
N ILE A 102 -9.34 23.16 5.17
CA ILE A 102 -10.78 23.22 5.38
C ILE A 102 -11.12 23.85 6.72
N GLU A 103 -10.42 23.46 7.79
CA GLU A 103 -10.62 24.05 9.11
C GLU A 103 -10.36 25.56 9.11
N ALA A 104 -9.28 25.99 8.46
CA ALA A 104 -8.96 27.41 8.34
C ALA A 104 -10.05 28.16 7.56
N TYR A 105 -10.59 27.55 6.52
CA TYR A 105 -11.68 28.15 5.73
C TYR A 105 -12.95 28.29 6.56
N ILE A 106 -13.30 27.26 7.33
CA ILE A 106 -14.47 27.29 8.21
C ILE A 106 -14.33 28.38 9.26
N ASP A 107 -13.16 28.49 9.89
CA ASP A 107 -12.90 29.53 10.90
C ASP A 107 -13.02 30.94 10.30
N LEU A 108 -12.49 31.12 9.10
CA LEU A 108 -12.60 32.40 8.40
C LEU A 108 -14.06 32.76 8.12
N LYS A 109 -14.87 31.79 7.70
CA LYS A 109 -16.29 32.01 7.45
C LYS A 109 -17.05 32.37 8.69
N LYS A 110 -16.70 31.77 9.84
CA LYS A 110 -17.33 32.11 11.13
C LYS A 110 -17.12 33.57 11.49
N ASP A 111 -15.95 34.10 11.19
CA ASP A 111 -15.64 35.51 11.48
C ASP A 111 -16.41 36.47 10.56
N LEU A 112 -16.84 35.98 9.38
CA LEU A 112 -17.58 36.80 8.40
C LEU A 112 -19.10 36.80 8.66
N PHE A 113 -19.59 35.82 9.36
CA PHE A 113 -21.00 35.64 9.69
C PHE A 113 -21.22 35.54 11.18
#